data_2e28e5f67f75127e1128a69a22bc9c72
#
_entry.id   2e28e5f67f75127e1128a69a22bc9c72
#
_cell.length_a   1.000
_cell.length_b   1.000
_cell.length_c   1.000
_cell.angle_alpha   90.00
_cell.angle_beta   90.00
_cell.angle_gamma   90.00
#
_symmetry.space_group_name_H-M   'P 1'
#
loop_
_entity.id
_entity.type
_entity.pdbx_description
1 polymer ?
#
loop_
_entity_poly.entity_id
_entity_poly.type
_entity_poly.pdbx_seq_one_letter_code
_entity_poly.pdbx_strand_id
1 'polypeptide(L)'
;MDNNQISDALSRTSLNAMLQDALDILEADDGKSFEEKRDAVISQLKQKNDSELARLLAERAIADKAGAGTKDAFWKCGRIIRVNNNVVLRPVKPCDHDGFLLIQQENSMIRSMVKEEAFCDMVWKEHNEEKSLMLSIENMGSYIGYCGIKDTSQDLWEIAIELKRDWTKHGIGYPALSTMLNAIKSRLGVTEFRVRIDPTNYPSQKLFERLGAIPNGLSELWLHDQRALEKFEEENLHLIDDRIVEVAKKFQVEPRKLLSHVLEYRLSWAGKGEADGQV
;
A
#
# COMPACT_ATOMS: atom_id res chain seq x y z
N MET A 1 -12.89 10.36 19.18
CA MET A 1 -12.46 10.59 17.80
C MET A 1 -11.38 11.65 17.84
N ASP A 2 -10.18 11.29 17.45
CA ASP A 2 -9.02 12.20 17.43
C ASP A 2 -9.21 13.28 16.37
N ASN A 3 -8.78 14.51 16.66
CA ASN A 3 -8.86 15.65 15.73
C ASN A 3 -8.21 15.36 14.35
N ASN A 4 -7.23 14.44 14.30
CA ASN A 4 -6.59 14.00 13.06
C ASN A 4 -7.53 13.15 12.19
N GLN A 5 -8.36 12.27 12.77
CA GLN A 5 -9.31 11.46 12.01
C GLN A 5 -10.44 12.29 11.39
N ILE A 6 -10.85 13.37 12.08
CA ILE A 6 -11.87 14.30 11.57
C ILE A 6 -11.27 15.17 10.44
N SER A 7 -10.02 15.61 10.56
CA SER A 7 -9.30 16.37 9.53
C SER A 7 -9.09 15.55 8.25
N ASP A 8 -8.69 14.29 8.38
CA ASP A 8 -8.51 13.37 7.25
C ASP A 8 -9.82 13.05 6.52
N ALA A 9 -10.91 12.83 7.28
CA ALA A 9 -12.22 12.57 6.69
C ALA A 9 -12.78 13.81 5.96
N LEU A 10 -12.59 15.00 6.52
CA LEU A 10 -13.04 16.26 5.91
C LEU A 10 -12.24 16.59 4.65
N SER A 11 -10.92 16.38 4.63
CA SER A 11 -10.09 16.65 3.44
C SER A 11 -10.38 15.65 2.30
N ARG A 12 -10.68 14.39 2.62
CA ARG A 12 -11.08 13.37 1.62
C ARG A 12 -12.45 13.69 1.03
N THR A 13 -13.42 14.12 1.85
CA THR A 13 -14.76 14.51 1.39
C THR A 13 -14.71 15.73 0.47
N SER A 14 -13.87 16.71 0.80
CA SER A 14 -13.65 17.89 -0.03
C SER A 14 -12.98 17.57 -1.37
N LEU A 15 -11.95 16.72 -1.38
CA LEU A 15 -11.27 16.30 -2.60
C LEU A 15 -12.20 15.49 -3.52
N ASN A 16 -13.02 14.60 -2.97
CA ASN A 16 -13.99 13.82 -3.74
C ASN A 16 -15.09 14.72 -4.35
N ALA A 17 -15.59 15.70 -3.58
CA ALA A 17 -16.55 16.67 -4.11
C ALA A 17 -15.96 17.50 -5.26
N MET A 18 -14.67 17.86 -5.17
CA MET A 18 -13.97 18.59 -6.22
C MET A 18 -13.74 17.75 -7.47
N LEU A 19 -13.40 16.45 -7.30
CA LEU A 19 -13.27 15.52 -8.41
C LEU A 19 -14.61 15.29 -9.10
N GLN A 20 -15.69 15.18 -8.34
CA GLN A 20 -17.04 15.04 -8.89
C GLN A 20 -17.46 16.29 -9.66
N ASP A 21 -17.28 17.47 -9.11
CA ASP A 21 -17.54 18.74 -9.79
C ASP A 21 -16.73 18.87 -11.10
N ALA A 22 -15.48 18.39 -11.11
CA ALA A 22 -14.64 18.39 -12.29
C ALA A 22 -15.13 17.39 -13.36
N LEU A 23 -15.56 16.20 -12.94
CA LEU A 23 -16.15 15.19 -13.82
C LEU A 23 -17.46 15.69 -14.42
N ASP A 24 -18.35 16.30 -13.63
CA ASP A 24 -19.62 16.86 -14.09
C ASP A 24 -19.42 17.92 -15.18
N ILE A 25 -18.36 18.75 -15.07
CA ILE A 25 -18.00 19.73 -16.11
C ILE A 25 -17.50 19.03 -17.39
N LEU A 26 -16.65 18.02 -17.24
CA LEU A 26 -16.08 17.32 -18.39
C LEU A 26 -17.13 16.48 -19.16
N GLU A 27 -18.10 15.93 -18.44
CA GLU A 27 -19.16 15.07 -18.98
C GLU A 27 -20.39 15.85 -19.47
N ALA A 28 -20.53 17.14 -19.11
CA ALA A 28 -21.67 17.95 -19.52
C ALA A 28 -21.82 18.01 -21.05
N ASP A 29 -22.99 17.71 -21.55
CA ASP A 29 -23.32 17.84 -22.99
C ASP A 29 -23.80 19.26 -23.30
N ASP A 30 -22.88 20.24 -23.19
CA ASP A 30 -23.14 21.68 -23.37
C ASP A 30 -22.57 22.25 -24.66
N GLY A 31 -22.11 21.38 -25.59
CA GLY A 31 -21.57 21.76 -26.88
C GLY A 31 -20.17 22.38 -26.86
N LYS A 32 -19.54 22.48 -25.69
CA LYS A 32 -18.17 22.99 -25.54
C LYS A 32 -17.12 21.96 -25.95
N SER A 33 -16.01 22.43 -26.47
CA SER A 33 -14.85 21.57 -26.76
C SER A 33 -14.20 21.05 -25.47
N PHE A 34 -13.48 19.96 -25.57
CA PHE A 34 -12.72 19.40 -24.42
C PHE A 34 -11.73 20.42 -23.83
N GLU A 35 -11.10 21.27 -24.65
CA GLU A 35 -10.18 22.30 -24.19
C GLU A 35 -10.90 23.38 -23.36
N GLU A 36 -12.08 23.83 -23.80
CA GLU A 36 -12.91 24.80 -23.04
C GLU A 36 -13.38 24.22 -21.71
N LYS A 37 -13.76 22.93 -21.67
CA LYS A 37 -14.16 22.24 -20.44
C LYS A 37 -12.97 22.07 -19.48
N ARG A 38 -11.81 21.66 -19.99
CA ARG A 38 -10.56 21.58 -19.20
C ARG A 38 -10.20 22.92 -18.56
N ASP A 39 -10.27 24.00 -19.33
CA ASP A 39 -9.91 25.34 -18.86
C ASP A 39 -10.94 25.85 -17.81
N ALA A 40 -12.20 25.47 -17.95
CA ALA A 40 -13.26 25.73 -16.95
C ALA A 40 -12.96 24.98 -15.64
N VAL A 41 -12.60 23.70 -15.70
CA VAL A 41 -12.19 22.89 -14.53
C VAL A 41 -10.98 23.53 -13.85
N ILE A 42 -9.94 23.89 -14.60
CA ILE A 42 -8.75 24.54 -14.05
C ILE A 42 -9.09 25.88 -13.37
N SER A 43 -9.95 26.68 -13.99
CA SER A 43 -10.40 27.95 -13.40
C SER A 43 -11.21 27.75 -12.12
N GLN A 44 -12.09 26.76 -12.09
CA GLN A 44 -12.90 26.44 -10.91
C GLN A 44 -12.03 25.91 -9.76
N LEU A 45 -11.08 25.03 -10.06
CA LEU A 45 -10.12 24.55 -9.09
C LEU A 45 -9.26 25.67 -8.51
N LYS A 46 -8.83 26.62 -9.32
CA LYS A 46 -8.09 27.80 -8.87
C LYS A 46 -8.93 28.75 -8.00
N GLN A 47 -10.21 28.97 -8.32
CA GLN A 47 -11.07 29.87 -7.54
C GLN A 47 -11.51 29.29 -6.18
N LYS A 48 -11.74 27.99 -6.09
CA LYS A 48 -12.20 27.35 -4.84
C LYS A 48 -11.06 27.09 -3.83
N ASN A 49 -9.80 27.14 -4.20
CA ASN A 49 -8.79 26.32 -3.49
C ASN A 49 -7.41 26.88 -3.21
N ASP A 50 -7.16 28.17 -3.29
CA ASP A 50 -5.81 28.66 -2.90
C ASP A 50 -5.48 28.33 -1.42
N SER A 51 -6.48 28.33 -0.53
CA SER A 51 -6.24 28.00 0.89
C SER A 51 -6.25 26.49 1.18
N GLU A 52 -7.13 25.73 0.54
CA GLU A 52 -7.26 24.28 0.80
C GLU A 52 -6.18 23.48 0.10
N LEU A 53 -5.83 23.83 -1.15
CA LEU A 53 -4.68 23.24 -1.87
C LEU A 53 -3.38 23.59 -1.15
N ALA A 54 -3.21 24.83 -0.67
CA ALA A 54 -2.05 25.23 0.13
C ALA A 54 -1.97 24.45 1.45
N ARG A 55 -3.11 24.18 2.12
CA ARG A 55 -3.17 23.33 3.31
C ARG A 55 -2.77 21.89 3.00
N LEU A 56 -3.33 21.27 1.95
CA LEU A 56 -3.00 19.90 1.54
C LEU A 56 -1.53 19.77 1.14
N LEU A 57 -0.98 20.76 0.43
CA LEU A 57 0.44 20.79 0.09
C LEU A 57 1.33 20.98 1.33
N ALA A 58 0.89 21.77 2.30
CA ALA A 58 1.60 21.96 3.57
C ALA A 58 1.55 20.68 4.43
N GLU A 59 0.40 20.01 4.53
CA GLU A 59 0.23 18.73 5.21
C GLU A 59 1.09 17.65 4.56
N ARG A 60 1.12 17.59 3.22
CA ARG A 60 2.01 16.67 2.48
C ARG A 60 3.49 16.98 2.73
N ALA A 61 3.89 18.25 2.74
CA ALA A 61 5.27 18.65 3.03
C ALA A 61 5.69 18.33 4.46
N ILE A 62 4.75 18.39 5.43
CA ILE A 62 4.99 17.99 6.82
C ILE A 62 5.15 16.46 6.89
N ALA A 63 4.29 15.69 6.22
CA ALA A 63 4.36 14.25 6.13
C ALA A 63 5.67 13.78 5.46
N ASP A 64 6.05 14.43 4.35
CA ASP A 64 7.31 14.16 3.66
C ASP A 64 8.53 14.45 4.56
N LYS A 65 8.46 15.48 5.41
CA LYS A 65 9.49 15.77 6.42
C LYS A 65 9.50 14.75 7.56
N ALA A 66 8.37 14.24 8.00
CA ALA A 66 8.28 13.22 9.04
C ALA A 66 8.95 11.91 8.61
N GLY A 67 8.86 11.54 7.31
CA GLY A 67 9.56 10.40 6.72
C GLY A 67 11.00 10.69 6.30
N ALA A 68 11.40 11.98 6.23
CA ALA A 68 12.72 12.39 5.76
C ALA A 68 13.83 11.86 6.68
N GLY A 69 14.85 11.25 6.07
CA GLY A 69 15.99 10.68 6.80
C GLY A 69 15.75 9.28 7.38
N THR A 70 14.53 8.73 7.33
CA THR A 70 14.27 7.35 7.80
C THR A 70 15.07 6.31 7.00
N LYS A 71 15.11 6.44 5.69
CA LYS A 71 15.94 5.60 4.81
C LYS A 71 17.42 5.67 5.19
N ASP A 72 17.94 6.88 5.34
CA ASP A 72 19.35 7.09 5.70
C ASP A 72 19.66 6.54 7.08
N ALA A 73 18.80 6.79 8.07
CA ALA A 73 18.93 6.23 9.41
C ALA A 73 18.93 4.70 9.38
N PHE A 74 18.04 4.09 8.61
CA PHE A 74 17.96 2.63 8.45
C PHE A 74 19.25 2.05 7.86
N TRP A 75 19.80 2.68 6.81
CA TRP A 75 20.97 2.18 6.11
C TRP A 75 22.33 2.56 6.72
N LYS A 76 22.37 3.39 7.77
CA LYS A 76 23.62 3.71 8.49
C LYS A 76 24.34 2.48 9.04
N CYS A 77 23.59 1.45 9.47
CA CYS A 77 24.12 0.23 10.04
C CYS A 77 24.57 -0.81 9.01
N GLY A 78 24.65 -0.43 7.73
CA GLY A 78 25.05 -1.32 6.63
C GLY A 78 23.94 -1.49 5.57
N ARG A 79 24.39 -1.61 4.34
CA ARG A 79 23.52 -1.62 3.14
C ARG A 79 23.13 -3.04 2.67
N ILE A 80 23.59 -4.08 3.34
CA ILE A 80 23.24 -5.48 3.06
C ILE A 80 22.81 -6.15 4.34
N ILE A 81 21.65 -6.79 4.32
CA ILE A 81 21.10 -7.55 5.43
C ILE A 81 20.96 -8.99 4.94
N ARG A 82 21.70 -9.90 5.56
CA ARG A 82 21.71 -11.31 5.16
C ARG A 82 20.46 -12.02 5.70
N VAL A 83 19.70 -12.62 4.81
CA VAL A 83 18.54 -13.47 5.16
C VAL A 83 19.00 -14.92 5.38
N ASN A 84 19.78 -15.44 4.43
CA ASN A 84 20.41 -16.75 4.51
C ASN A 84 21.67 -16.78 3.60
N ASN A 85 22.20 -17.94 3.27
CA ASN A 85 23.42 -18.08 2.48
C ASN A 85 23.29 -17.49 1.06
N ASN A 86 22.09 -17.49 0.48
CA ASN A 86 21.85 -17.11 -0.91
C ASN A 86 21.05 -15.81 -1.04
N VAL A 87 20.25 -15.46 -0.02
CA VAL A 87 19.29 -14.34 -0.07
C VAL A 87 19.77 -13.20 0.81
N VAL A 88 19.74 -12.00 0.25
CA VAL A 88 20.03 -10.76 0.97
C VAL A 88 18.94 -9.72 0.70
N LEU A 89 18.76 -8.79 1.66
CA LEU A 89 17.99 -7.56 1.49
C LEU A 89 18.98 -6.41 1.31
N ARG A 90 18.72 -5.56 0.35
CA ARG A 90 19.56 -4.40 0.02
C ARG A 90 18.73 -3.19 -0.41
N PRO A 91 19.31 -1.98 -0.48
CA PRO A 91 18.65 -0.84 -1.09
C PRO A 91 18.21 -1.14 -2.53
N VAL A 92 17.09 -0.53 -2.93
CA VAL A 92 16.63 -0.55 -4.32
C VAL A 92 17.67 0.13 -5.21
N LYS A 93 17.90 -0.42 -6.40
CA LYS A 93 18.82 0.10 -7.41
C LYS A 93 18.08 0.38 -8.71
N PRO A 94 18.56 1.30 -9.55
CA PRO A 94 17.94 1.55 -10.87
C PRO A 94 17.81 0.30 -11.73
N CYS A 95 18.75 -0.64 -11.65
CA CYS A 95 18.69 -1.90 -12.40
C CYS A 95 17.60 -2.88 -11.93
N ASP A 96 16.91 -2.59 -10.84
CA ASP A 96 15.78 -3.41 -10.36
C ASP A 96 14.46 -3.04 -11.08
N HIS A 97 14.43 -1.91 -11.80
CA HIS A 97 13.26 -1.34 -12.47
C HIS A 97 12.47 -2.36 -13.29
N ASP A 98 13.12 -3.02 -14.25
CA ASP A 98 12.44 -3.97 -15.13
C ASP A 98 11.90 -5.17 -14.37
N GLY A 99 12.65 -5.63 -13.36
CA GLY A 99 12.21 -6.70 -12.47
C GLY A 99 11.03 -6.30 -11.59
N PHE A 100 10.98 -5.06 -11.14
CA PHE A 100 9.85 -4.48 -10.41
C PHE A 100 8.61 -4.38 -11.30
N LEU A 101 8.73 -3.84 -12.51
CA LEU A 101 7.61 -3.75 -13.46
C LEU A 101 7.06 -5.13 -13.84
N LEU A 102 7.92 -6.14 -13.99
CA LEU A 102 7.48 -7.51 -14.22
C LEU A 102 6.58 -8.01 -13.07
N ILE A 103 6.96 -7.74 -11.81
CA ILE A 103 6.15 -8.10 -10.64
C ILE A 103 4.80 -7.38 -10.68
N GLN A 104 4.77 -6.09 -11.03
CA GLN A 104 3.51 -5.35 -11.14
C GLN A 104 2.60 -5.94 -12.24
N GLN A 105 3.17 -6.37 -13.36
CA GLN A 105 2.42 -7.06 -14.42
C GLN A 105 1.86 -8.42 -14.01
N GLU A 106 2.60 -9.16 -13.19
CA GLU A 106 2.22 -10.50 -12.74
C GLU A 106 1.16 -10.47 -11.63
N ASN A 107 1.28 -9.53 -10.69
CA ASN A 107 0.55 -9.54 -9.42
C ASN A 107 -0.52 -8.45 -9.32
N SER A 108 -0.44 -7.38 -10.10
CA SER A 108 -1.38 -6.27 -10.00
C SER A 108 -2.75 -6.61 -10.56
N MET A 109 -3.81 -6.17 -9.86
CA MET A 109 -5.18 -6.17 -10.38
C MET A 109 -5.34 -5.20 -11.57
N ILE A 110 -4.45 -4.20 -11.69
CA ILE A 110 -4.44 -3.17 -12.75
C ILE A 110 -3.45 -3.52 -13.87
N ARG A 111 -3.37 -4.78 -14.27
CA ARG A 111 -2.42 -5.28 -15.30
C ARG A 111 -2.49 -4.53 -16.63
N SER A 112 -3.64 -3.98 -16.98
CA SER A 112 -3.81 -3.18 -18.20
C SER A 112 -3.07 -1.85 -18.14
N MET A 113 -2.98 -1.23 -16.96
CA MET A 113 -2.32 0.07 -16.76
C MET A 113 -0.79 -0.02 -16.78
N VAL A 114 -0.22 -1.19 -16.44
CA VAL A 114 1.24 -1.41 -16.49
C VAL A 114 1.79 -1.42 -17.92
N LYS A 115 0.94 -1.28 -18.93
CA LYS A 115 1.35 -1.10 -20.33
C LYS A 115 1.61 0.37 -20.68
N GLU A 116 1.19 1.29 -19.83
CA GLU A 116 1.36 2.73 -20.04
C GLU A 116 2.64 3.20 -19.34
N GLU A 117 3.56 3.82 -20.10
CA GLU A 117 4.85 4.30 -19.60
C GLU A 117 4.69 5.25 -18.42
N ALA A 118 3.75 6.21 -18.51
CA ALA A 118 3.47 7.16 -17.44
C ALA A 118 3.02 6.48 -16.13
N PHE A 119 2.26 5.39 -16.22
CA PHE A 119 1.88 4.61 -15.04
C PHE A 119 3.08 3.85 -14.45
N CYS A 120 3.91 3.26 -15.31
CA CYS A 120 5.14 2.58 -14.88
C CYS A 120 6.09 3.54 -14.14
N ASP A 121 6.29 4.74 -14.68
CA ASP A 121 7.11 5.79 -14.06
C ASP A 121 6.53 6.22 -12.70
N MET A 122 5.21 6.38 -12.62
CA MET A 122 4.53 6.75 -11.37
C MET A 122 4.76 5.72 -10.27
N VAL A 123 4.47 4.43 -10.53
CA VAL A 123 4.62 3.38 -9.53
C VAL A 123 6.07 3.14 -9.13
N TRP A 124 7.00 3.27 -10.08
CA TRP A 124 8.43 3.20 -9.80
C TRP A 124 8.92 4.37 -8.94
N LYS A 125 8.42 5.58 -9.21
CA LYS A 125 8.71 6.77 -8.41
C LYS A 125 8.20 6.60 -6.98
N GLU A 126 6.95 6.17 -6.80
CA GLU A 126 6.37 5.89 -5.47
C GLU A 126 7.18 4.85 -4.69
N HIS A 127 7.61 3.78 -5.39
CA HIS A 127 8.46 2.74 -4.79
C HIS A 127 9.79 3.27 -4.25
N ASN A 128 10.29 4.40 -4.80
CA ASN A 128 11.57 5.00 -4.47
C ASN A 128 11.47 6.32 -3.68
N GLU A 129 10.28 6.80 -3.34
CA GLU A 129 10.11 8.04 -2.56
C GLU A 129 10.88 7.98 -1.22
N GLU A 130 11.24 9.16 -0.69
CA GLU A 130 11.96 9.26 0.60
C GLU A 130 11.20 8.62 1.76
N LYS A 131 9.88 8.74 1.77
CA LYS A 131 9.00 8.12 2.76
C LYS A 131 8.81 6.61 2.56
N SER A 132 9.27 6.05 1.45
CA SER A 132 9.16 4.63 1.14
C SER A 132 10.45 3.90 1.54
N LEU A 133 10.39 3.02 2.54
CA LEU A 133 11.52 2.18 2.95
C LEU A 133 11.40 0.79 2.30
N MET A 134 11.64 0.72 0.98
CA MET A 134 11.64 -0.54 0.24
C MET A 134 13.05 -1.14 0.15
N LEU A 135 13.11 -2.45 0.28
CA LEU A 135 14.31 -3.28 0.20
C LEU A 135 14.15 -4.27 -0.94
N SER A 136 15.11 -4.31 -1.86
CA SER A 136 15.18 -5.37 -2.87
C SER A 136 15.58 -6.68 -2.22
N ILE A 137 14.88 -7.76 -2.58
CA ILE A 137 15.24 -9.13 -2.25
C ILE A 137 16.08 -9.65 -3.40
N GLU A 138 17.33 -10.00 -3.10
CA GLU A 138 18.30 -10.51 -4.07
C GLU A 138 18.68 -11.93 -3.70
N ASN A 139 18.68 -12.85 -4.68
CA ASN A 139 19.15 -14.20 -4.52
C ASN A 139 20.33 -14.44 -5.48
N MET A 140 21.52 -14.71 -4.92
CA MET A 140 22.75 -14.96 -5.67
C MET A 140 23.00 -13.90 -6.79
N GLY A 141 22.82 -12.63 -6.46
CA GLY A 141 23.03 -11.51 -7.40
C GLY A 141 21.83 -11.16 -8.29
N SER A 142 20.76 -11.96 -8.26
CA SER A 142 19.55 -11.72 -9.07
C SER A 142 18.44 -11.09 -8.25
N TYR A 143 17.83 -10.00 -8.74
CA TYR A 143 16.63 -9.41 -8.15
C TYR A 143 15.43 -10.34 -8.31
N ILE A 144 14.81 -10.73 -7.20
CA ILE A 144 13.71 -11.70 -7.18
C ILE A 144 12.41 -11.11 -6.59
N GLY A 145 12.46 -9.88 -6.07
CA GLY A 145 11.32 -9.22 -5.46
C GLY A 145 11.72 -8.11 -4.51
N TYR A 146 10.77 -7.67 -3.72
CA TYR A 146 11.00 -6.64 -2.71
C TYR A 146 10.16 -6.89 -1.46
N CYS A 147 10.57 -6.31 -0.35
CA CYS A 147 9.78 -6.13 0.85
C CYS A 147 10.10 -4.76 1.47
N GLY A 148 9.21 -4.23 2.28
CA GLY A 148 9.46 -2.91 2.88
C GLY A 148 8.25 -2.29 3.54
N ILE A 149 8.38 -1.00 3.80
CA ILE A 149 7.35 -0.11 4.33
C ILE A 149 6.94 0.85 3.24
N LYS A 150 5.64 0.94 2.95
CA LYS A 150 5.11 1.79 1.89
C LYS A 150 5.28 3.28 2.19
N ASP A 151 4.97 3.68 3.42
CA ASP A 151 5.01 5.07 3.84
C ASP A 151 5.42 5.18 5.31
N THR A 152 6.62 5.70 5.56
CA THR A 152 7.20 5.90 6.89
C THR A 152 6.75 7.21 7.56
N SER A 153 5.97 8.04 6.87
CA SER A 153 5.37 9.26 7.43
C SER A 153 4.06 9.00 8.19
N GLN A 154 3.50 7.79 8.06
CA GLN A 154 2.27 7.38 8.75
C GLN A 154 2.58 6.92 10.19
N ASP A 155 1.61 7.14 11.10
CA ASP A 155 1.72 6.66 12.50
C ASP A 155 1.83 5.14 12.58
N LEU A 156 1.17 4.44 11.68
CA LEU A 156 1.19 2.99 11.59
C LEU A 156 1.71 2.54 10.23
N TRP A 157 2.92 1.98 10.23
CA TRP A 157 3.62 1.60 9.01
C TRP A 157 3.02 0.39 8.31
N GLU A 158 2.77 0.51 7.02
CA GLU A 158 2.23 -0.58 6.20
C GLU A 158 3.35 -1.40 5.57
N ILE A 159 3.35 -2.70 5.87
CA ILE A 159 4.29 -3.67 5.29
C ILE A 159 3.83 -4.07 3.88
N ALA A 160 4.80 -4.16 2.97
CA ALA A 160 4.64 -4.76 1.65
C ALA A 160 5.65 -5.87 1.42
N ILE A 161 5.27 -6.88 0.65
CA ILE A 161 6.16 -7.88 0.07
C ILE A 161 5.59 -8.38 -1.24
N GLU A 162 6.42 -8.42 -2.28
CA GLU A 162 6.09 -9.07 -3.54
C GLU A 162 7.32 -9.78 -4.10
N LEU A 163 7.07 -10.95 -4.68
CA LEU A 163 8.09 -11.78 -5.32
C LEU A 163 7.68 -12.02 -6.78
N LYS A 164 8.67 -12.15 -7.67
CA LYS A 164 8.44 -12.71 -9.00
C LYS A 164 7.76 -14.06 -8.88
N ARG A 165 6.85 -14.37 -9.77
CA ARG A 165 6.02 -15.58 -9.73
C ARG A 165 6.85 -16.87 -9.54
N ASP A 166 7.97 -16.97 -10.26
CA ASP A 166 8.87 -18.13 -10.19
C ASP A 166 9.56 -18.29 -8.83
N TRP A 167 9.54 -17.25 -8.00
CA TRP A 167 10.16 -17.26 -6.67
C TRP A 167 9.15 -17.36 -5.53
N THR A 168 7.85 -17.42 -5.86
CA THR A 168 6.80 -17.67 -4.86
C THR A 168 6.83 -19.14 -4.40
N LYS A 169 6.34 -19.39 -3.19
CA LYS A 169 6.27 -20.75 -2.59
C LYS A 169 7.62 -21.44 -2.35
N HIS A 170 8.74 -20.75 -2.49
CA HIS A 170 10.10 -21.28 -2.17
C HIS A 170 10.55 -20.97 -0.75
N GLY A 171 9.64 -20.58 0.14
CA GLY A 171 9.96 -20.33 1.54
C GLY A 171 10.73 -19.01 1.80
N ILE A 172 10.82 -18.11 0.82
CA ILE A 172 11.61 -16.87 0.91
C ILE A 172 10.88 -15.79 1.72
N GLY A 173 9.56 -15.66 1.57
CA GLY A 173 8.80 -14.53 2.12
C GLY A 173 8.92 -14.41 3.64
N TYR A 174 8.74 -15.51 4.38
CA TYR A 174 8.81 -15.49 5.84
C TYR A 174 10.19 -15.06 6.38
N PRO A 175 11.32 -15.67 5.98
CA PRO A 175 12.63 -15.25 6.47
C PRO A 175 12.99 -13.82 5.99
N ALA A 176 12.61 -13.41 4.79
CA ALA A 176 12.85 -12.05 4.31
C ALA A 176 12.13 -11.01 5.19
N LEU A 177 10.82 -11.20 5.43
CA LEU A 177 10.04 -10.30 6.31
C LEU A 177 10.55 -10.32 7.74
N SER A 178 10.81 -11.49 8.33
CA SER A 178 11.34 -11.59 9.70
C SER A 178 12.68 -10.85 9.85
N THR A 179 13.56 -11.00 8.86
CA THR A 179 14.86 -10.32 8.84
C THR A 179 14.69 -8.81 8.69
N MET A 180 13.81 -8.37 7.81
CA MET A 180 13.49 -6.94 7.64
C MET A 180 12.91 -6.33 8.93
N LEU A 181 11.92 -6.99 9.54
CA LEU A 181 11.27 -6.52 10.77
C LEU A 181 12.25 -6.45 11.95
N ASN A 182 13.14 -7.43 12.08
CA ASN A 182 14.23 -7.38 13.07
C ASN A 182 15.18 -6.20 12.83
N ALA A 183 15.52 -5.92 11.57
CA ALA A 183 16.36 -4.78 11.21
C ALA A 183 15.64 -3.44 11.48
N ILE A 184 14.34 -3.32 11.18
CA ILE A 184 13.55 -2.13 11.50
C ILE A 184 13.48 -1.93 13.01
N LYS A 185 13.13 -2.97 13.78
CA LYS A 185 13.11 -2.90 15.25
C LYS A 185 14.47 -2.45 15.82
N SER A 186 15.56 -3.08 15.38
CA SER A 186 16.89 -2.80 15.93
C SER A 186 17.46 -1.45 15.54
N ARG A 187 17.14 -0.96 14.34
CA ARG A 187 17.72 0.27 13.77
C ARG A 187 16.86 1.52 14.01
N LEU A 188 15.53 1.34 14.06
CA LEU A 188 14.56 2.44 14.13
C LEU A 188 13.63 2.36 15.34
N GLY A 189 13.61 1.25 16.08
CA GLY A 189 12.76 1.07 17.26
C GLY A 189 11.28 0.81 16.95
N VAL A 190 10.88 0.65 15.68
CA VAL A 190 9.49 0.45 15.29
C VAL A 190 9.13 -1.02 15.39
N THR A 191 7.98 -1.30 16.04
CA THR A 191 7.50 -2.66 16.31
C THR A 191 6.05 -2.89 15.95
N GLU A 192 5.30 -1.82 15.63
CA GLU A 192 3.89 -1.90 15.30
C GLU A 192 3.64 -1.63 13.83
N PHE A 193 2.90 -2.51 13.19
CA PHE A 193 2.68 -2.47 11.75
C PHE A 193 1.24 -2.82 11.40
N ARG A 194 0.78 -2.35 10.23
CA ARG A 194 -0.40 -2.86 9.57
C ARG A 194 -0.03 -3.58 8.28
N VAL A 195 -0.92 -4.45 7.85
CA VAL A 195 -0.82 -5.15 6.56
C VAL A 195 -2.20 -5.12 5.92
N ARG A 196 -2.27 -4.72 4.65
CA ARG A 196 -3.50 -4.78 3.87
C ARG A 196 -3.36 -5.88 2.81
N ILE A 197 -4.35 -6.79 2.76
CA ILE A 197 -4.29 -7.99 1.92
C ILE A 197 -5.62 -8.16 1.19
N ASP A 198 -5.55 -8.42 -0.12
CA ASP A 198 -6.73 -8.82 -0.89
C ASP A 198 -7.38 -10.08 -0.28
N PRO A 199 -8.71 -10.12 -0.10
CA PRO A 199 -9.42 -11.26 0.49
C PRO A 199 -9.15 -12.60 -0.20
N THR A 200 -8.79 -12.59 -1.48
CA THR A 200 -8.46 -13.80 -2.26
C THR A 200 -6.99 -14.19 -2.18
N ASN A 201 -6.12 -13.35 -1.63
CA ASN A 201 -4.67 -13.63 -1.52
C ASN A 201 -4.35 -14.48 -0.28
N TYR A 202 -4.85 -15.72 -0.26
CA TYR A 202 -4.64 -16.68 0.84
C TYR A 202 -3.16 -16.97 1.17
N PRO A 203 -2.23 -17.01 0.18
CA PRO A 203 -0.81 -17.17 0.50
C PRO A 203 -0.25 -16.04 1.36
N SER A 204 -0.63 -14.80 1.07
CA SER A 204 -0.22 -13.63 1.85
C SER A 204 -0.83 -13.65 3.25
N GLN A 205 -2.13 -13.98 3.37
CA GLN A 205 -2.80 -14.12 4.67
C GLN A 205 -2.05 -15.12 5.55
N LYS A 206 -1.78 -16.34 5.05
CA LYS A 206 -1.03 -17.37 5.78
C LYS A 206 0.38 -16.93 6.17
N LEU A 207 1.05 -16.17 5.30
CA LEU A 207 2.39 -15.66 5.56
C LEU A 207 2.39 -14.70 6.75
N PHE A 208 1.48 -13.72 6.75
CA PHE A 208 1.41 -12.71 7.80
C PHE A 208 0.85 -13.28 9.11
N GLU A 209 -0.09 -14.20 9.07
CA GLU A 209 -0.58 -14.91 10.26
C GLU A 209 0.53 -15.75 10.91
N ARG A 210 1.39 -16.40 10.11
CA ARG A 210 2.58 -17.09 10.61
C ARG A 210 3.59 -16.14 11.27
N LEU A 211 3.61 -14.86 10.86
CA LEU A 211 4.40 -13.81 11.51
C LEU A 211 3.76 -13.29 12.80
N GLY A 212 2.53 -13.69 13.10
CA GLY A 212 1.78 -13.26 14.26
C GLY A 212 0.82 -12.10 14.01
N ALA A 213 0.54 -11.78 12.75
CA ALA A 213 -0.46 -10.77 12.40
C ALA A 213 -1.87 -11.25 12.77
N ILE A 214 -2.66 -10.38 13.36
CA ILE A 214 -4.04 -10.64 13.78
C ILE A 214 -5.02 -9.81 12.94
N PRO A 215 -6.24 -10.33 12.64
CA PRO A 215 -7.28 -9.56 11.97
C PRO A 215 -7.60 -8.25 12.70
N ASN A 216 -7.72 -7.14 11.95
CA ASN A 216 -7.97 -5.80 12.50
C ASN A 216 -9.08 -5.06 11.71
N GLY A 217 -9.99 -5.79 11.06
CA GLY A 217 -11.08 -5.21 10.29
C GLY A 217 -10.82 -5.12 8.80
N LEU A 218 -11.47 -4.19 8.14
CA LEU A 218 -11.39 -3.95 6.70
C LEU A 218 -10.92 -2.53 6.42
N SER A 219 -10.22 -2.35 5.31
CA SER A 219 -9.87 -1.04 4.76
C SER A 219 -10.46 -0.87 3.36
N GLU A 220 -10.90 0.34 3.03
CA GLU A 220 -11.29 0.70 1.67
C GLU A 220 -10.09 0.66 0.74
N LEU A 221 -10.29 0.25 -0.51
CA LEU A 221 -9.21 0.16 -1.49
C LEU A 221 -9.15 1.42 -2.37
N TRP A 222 -10.18 1.66 -3.18
CA TRP A 222 -10.18 2.72 -4.19
C TRP A 222 -11.49 3.53 -4.23
N LEU A 223 -12.62 2.89 -3.96
CA LEU A 223 -13.92 3.50 -3.99
C LEU A 223 -14.26 4.03 -2.60
N HIS A 224 -14.57 5.31 -2.52
CA HIS A 224 -14.98 5.96 -1.28
C HIS A 224 -16.47 6.35 -1.30
N ASP A 225 -17.16 6.17 -2.44
CA ASP A 225 -18.60 6.39 -2.54
C ASP A 225 -19.36 5.13 -2.09
N GLN A 226 -20.11 5.26 -1.01
CA GLN A 226 -20.89 4.16 -0.42
C GLN A 226 -21.89 3.54 -1.42
N ARG A 227 -22.51 4.34 -2.29
CA ARG A 227 -23.46 3.82 -3.29
C ARG A 227 -22.76 3.03 -4.39
N ALA A 228 -21.59 3.50 -4.83
CA ALA A 228 -20.78 2.80 -5.81
C ALA A 228 -20.25 1.47 -5.24
N LEU A 229 -19.85 1.44 -3.97
CA LEU A 229 -19.45 0.22 -3.26
C LEU A 229 -20.60 -0.79 -3.17
N GLU A 230 -21.78 -0.35 -2.74
CA GLU A 230 -22.96 -1.23 -2.62
C GLU A 230 -23.38 -1.80 -3.97
N LYS A 231 -23.37 -1.00 -5.02
CA LYS A 231 -23.65 -1.45 -6.38
C LYS A 231 -22.61 -2.47 -6.86
N PHE A 232 -21.33 -2.19 -6.64
CA PHE A 232 -20.25 -3.11 -6.99
C PHE A 232 -20.37 -4.44 -6.23
N GLU A 233 -20.67 -4.39 -4.93
CA GLU A 233 -20.92 -5.58 -4.11
C GLU A 233 -22.09 -6.41 -4.67
N GLU A 234 -23.22 -5.76 -5.02
CA GLU A 234 -24.41 -6.42 -5.59
C GLU A 234 -24.12 -7.12 -6.92
N GLU A 235 -23.41 -6.45 -7.82
CA GLU A 235 -23.05 -6.99 -9.14
C GLU A 235 -22.11 -8.20 -9.05
N ASN A 236 -21.36 -8.31 -7.96
CA ASN A 236 -20.31 -9.32 -7.77
C ASN A 236 -20.65 -10.40 -6.72
N LEU A 237 -21.88 -10.48 -6.21
CA LEU A 237 -22.30 -11.49 -5.21
C LEU A 237 -22.00 -12.94 -5.65
N HIS A 238 -21.99 -13.20 -6.94
CA HIS A 238 -21.67 -14.51 -7.52
C HIS A 238 -20.22 -14.97 -7.31
N LEU A 239 -19.32 -14.06 -6.89
CA LEU A 239 -17.92 -14.36 -6.55
C LEU A 239 -17.73 -14.83 -5.11
N ILE A 240 -18.79 -14.81 -4.28
CA ILE A 240 -18.73 -15.28 -2.90
C ILE A 240 -18.72 -16.82 -2.91
N ASP A 241 -17.56 -17.38 -2.62
CA ASP A 241 -17.36 -18.82 -2.42
C ASP A 241 -17.21 -19.17 -0.93
N ASP A 242 -17.08 -20.46 -0.62
CA ASP A 242 -16.92 -20.95 0.75
C ASP A 242 -15.68 -20.35 1.42
N ARG A 243 -14.61 -20.04 0.69
CA ARG A 243 -13.38 -19.45 1.23
C ARG A 243 -13.59 -18.00 1.62
N ILE A 244 -14.29 -17.23 0.81
CA ILE A 244 -14.69 -15.85 1.15
C ILE A 244 -15.55 -15.85 2.40
N VAL A 245 -16.48 -16.81 2.53
CA VAL A 245 -17.31 -16.96 3.74
C VAL A 245 -16.45 -17.29 4.99
N GLU A 246 -15.44 -18.16 4.87
CA GLU A 246 -14.52 -18.46 5.96
C GLU A 246 -13.69 -17.23 6.38
N VAL A 247 -13.18 -16.47 5.42
CA VAL A 247 -12.44 -15.22 5.68
C VAL A 247 -13.35 -14.20 6.35
N ALA A 248 -14.58 -14.04 5.88
CA ALA A 248 -15.56 -13.13 6.47
C ALA A 248 -15.87 -13.47 7.94
N LYS A 249 -16.05 -14.76 8.27
CA LYS A 249 -16.20 -15.22 9.66
C LYS A 249 -14.99 -14.86 10.53
N LYS A 250 -13.79 -15.05 10.00
CA LYS A 250 -12.54 -14.73 10.69
C LYS A 250 -12.42 -13.25 11.01
N PHE A 251 -12.84 -12.38 10.10
CA PHE A 251 -12.82 -10.92 10.26
C PHE A 251 -14.09 -10.37 10.92
N GLN A 252 -15.09 -11.22 11.20
CA GLN A 252 -16.38 -10.86 11.79
C GLN A 252 -17.14 -9.80 10.97
N VAL A 253 -17.13 -9.97 9.64
CA VAL A 253 -17.77 -9.08 8.67
C VAL A 253 -18.73 -9.85 7.76
N GLU A 254 -19.61 -9.15 7.07
CA GLU A 254 -20.46 -9.76 6.04
C GLU A 254 -19.61 -10.16 4.82
N PRO A 255 -19.81 -11.36 4.23
CA PRO A 255 -19.03 -11.83 3.08
C PRO A 255 -19.04 -10.85 1.89
N ARG A 256 -20.16 -10.13 1.67
CA ARG A 256 -20.28 -9.16 0.58
C ARG A 256 -19.28 -8.01 0.69
N LYS A 257 -18.90 -7.61 1.91
CA LYS A 257 -17.93 -6.52 2.15
C LYS A 257 -16.53 -6.87 1.67
N LEU A 258 -16.20 -8.16 1.60
CA LEU A 258 -14.91 -8.62 1.09
C LEU A 258 -14.78 -8.46 -0.44
N LEU A 259 -15.87 -8.18 -1.17
CA LEU A 259 -15.85 -7.91 -2.60
C LEU A 259 -15.29 -6.50 -2.91
N SER A 260 -15.47 -5.56 -1.99
CA SER A 260 -15.15 -4.14 -2.18
C SER A 260 -14.05 -3.61 -1.27
N HIS A 261 -13.61 -4.40 -0.28
CA HIS A 261 -12.63 -4.00 0.73
C HIS A 261 -11.46 -4.97 0.77
N VAL A 262 -10.33 -4.49 1.32
CA VAL A 262 -9.17 -5.32 1.66
C VAL A 262 -9.16 -5.65 3.14
N LEU A 263 -8.61 -6.82 3.47
CA LEU A 263 -8.39 -7.24 4.85
C LEU A 263 -7.30 -6.36 5.47
N GLU A 264 -7.54 -5.90 6.68
CA GLU A 264 -6.51 -5.25 7.48
C GLU A 264 -6.08 -6.16 8.63
N TYR A 265 -4.77 -6.32 8.79
CA TYR A 265 -4.15 -7.01 9.91
C TYR A 265 -3.28 -6.04 10.71
N ARG A 266 -3.19 -6.27 11.99
CA ARG A 266 -2.23 -5.66 12.90
C ARG A 266 -1.10 -6.64 13.19
N LEU A 267 0.13 -6.17 13.17
CA LEU A 267 1.30 -6.96 13.53
C LEU A 267 2.13 -6.21 14.57
N SER A 268 2.24 -6.81 15.77
CA SER A 268 3.15 -6.38 16.82
C SER A 268 4.39 -7.28 16.77
N TRP A 269 5.57 -6.72 16.45
CA TRP A 269 6.79 -7.49 16.25
C TRP A 269 7.70 -7.44 17.47
N ALA A 270 7.63 -8.47 18.31
CA ALA A 270 8.49 -8.62 19.48
C ALA A 270 9.94 -9.05 19.13
N GLY A 271 10.14 -9.68 17.97
CA GLY A 271 11.39 -10.35 17.57
C GLY A 271 11.38 -11.84 17.95
N LYS A 272 12.10 -12.67 17.19
CA LYS A 272 12.33 -14.06 17.59
C LYS A 272 13.33 -14.06 18.77
N GLY A 273 12.87 -14.36 19.95
CA GLY A 273 13.72 -14.49 21.15
C GLY A 273 12.99 -14.23 22.48
N GLU A 274 11.85 -13.53 22.45
CA GLU A 274 11.14 -13.17 23.69
C GLU A 274 9.82 -13.97 23.91
N ALA A 275 9.37 -14.74 22.92
CA ALA A 275 8.09 -15.47 22.99
C ALA A 275 8.20 -16.88 23.63
N ASP A 276 9.38 -17.43 23.86
CA ASP A 276 9.57 -18.78 24.44
C ASP A 276 9.87 -18.78 25.95
N GLY A 277 9.63 -17.67 26.62
CA GLY A 277 9.95 -17.49 28.07
C GLY A 277 8.77 -17.39 29.04
N GLN A 278 7.53 -17.69 28.59
CA GLN A 278 6.37 -17.79 29.53
C GLN A 278 5.63 -19.10 29.28
N VAL A 279 6.07 -20.15 29.97
CA VAL A 279 5.26 -21.31 30.36
C VAL A 279 5.26 -21.36 31.87
#